data_e11d28aea653db6fe96fdb09810753b0
#
_entry.id   e11d28aea653db6fe96fdb09810753b0
#
_cell.length_a   1.000
_cell.length_b   1.000
_cell.length_c   1.000
_cell.angle_alpha   90.00
_cell.angle_beta   90.00
_cell.angle_gamma   90.00
#
_symmetry.space_group_name_H-M   'P 1'
#
loop_
_entity.id
_entity.type
_entity.pdbx_description
1 polymer ?
#
loop_
_entity_poly.entity_id
_entity_poly.type
_entity_poly.pdbx_seq_one_letter_code
_entity_poly.pdbx_strand_id
1 'polypeptide(L)'
;MWYIPAESGWGVNLTQNENVIFITFFIYGSDNQPKWYVAITARDANGNFTGSLFSTVGTYFGLPWNPADHLPATLVGTATFAPVNPYQGTLSYTLLDGPNVNKAIVRETLVAINLGGNYTGGQVGAYSECTDPALNGSYNDTYTVSVSQSNGSATLKFSYDLAGADCTLTGTVEQHGQLYRISSATYACTGGLTYSTTATIEELKATAQGIEGRIAALLPDTGCHESARFSAVLF
;
A
#
# COMPACT_ATOMS: atom_id res chain seq x y z
N MET A 1 2.91 0.17 -10.44
CA MET A 1 3.61 -0.99 -11.07
C MET A 1 4.27 -1.83 -9.98
N TRP A 2 4.52 -3.12 -10.27
CA TRP A 2 5.21 -4.05 -9.36
C TRP A 2 6.35 -4.71 -10.14
N TYR A 3 7.48 -4.94 -9.48
CA TYR A 3 8.71 -5.40 -10.12
C TYR A 3 9.66 -6.02 -9.10
N ILE A 4 10.85 -6.43 -9.54
CA ILE A 4 11.99 -6.76 -8.68
C ILE A 4 13.08 -5.69 -8.91
N PRO A 5 13.53 -4.97 -7.86
CA PRO A 5 14.52 -3.90 -8.02
C PRO A 5 15.83 -4.31 -8.69
N ALA A 6 16.24 -5.56 -8.51
CA ALA A 6 17.45 -6.13 -9.12
C ALA A 6 17.25 -6.61 -10.57
N GLU A 7 16.01 -6.63 -11.09
CA GLU A 7 15.66 -7.15 -12.41
C GLU A 7 14.91 -6.10 -13.21
N SER A 8 15.60 -5.14 -13.81
CA SER A 8 14.97 -4.08 -14.60
C SER A 8 14.45 -4.58 -15.96
N GLY A 9 13.49 -3.84 -16.54
CA GLY A 9 12.98 -4.05 -17.90
C GLY A 9 11.69 -4.87 -17.99
N TRP A 10 11.16 -5.39 -16.89
CA TRP A 10 9.86 -6.05 -16.81
C TRP A 10 9.05 -5.56 -15.63
N GLY A 11 7.78 -5.84 -15.61
CA GLY A 11 6.90 -5.51 -14.50
C GLY A 11 5.48 -5.98 -14.73
N VAL A 12 4.64 -5.82 -13.70
CA VAL A 12 3.20 -6.08 -13.76
C VAL A 12 2.41 -4.92 -13.17
N ASN A 13 1.24 -4.66 -13.76
CA ASN A 13 0.25 -3.78 -13.16
C ASN A 13 -0.81 -4.62 -12.48
N LEU A 14 -1.15 -4.26 -11.23
CA LEU A 14 -2.23 -4.87 -10.47
C LEU A 14 -3.30 -3.80 -10.25
N THR A 15 -4.49 -4.01 -10.84
CA THR A 15 -5.67 -3.16 -10.64
C THR A 15 -6.69 -3.97 -9.86
N GLN A 16 -6.94 -3.59 -8.61
CA GLN A 16 -7.85 -4.30 -7.73
C GLN A 16 -9.22 -3.61 -7.70
N ASN A 17 -10.27 -4.42 -7.77
CA ASN A 17 -11.62 -4.03 -7.44
C ASN A 17 -12.22 -5.12 -6.53
N GLU A 18 -12.41 -4.81 -5.26
CA GLU A 18 -12.88 -5.73 -4.21
C GLU A 18 -12.06 -7.04 -4.17
N ASN A 19 -12.70 -8.16 -4.53
CA ASN A 19 -12.14 -9.51 -4.51
C ASN A 19 -11.55 -9.94 -5.85
N VAL A 20 -11.38 -9.02 -6.80
CA VAL A 20 -10.82 -9.28 -8.12
C VAL A 20 -9.60 -8.41 -8.36
N ILE A 21 -8.54 -8.99 -8.92
CA ILE A 21 -7.39 -8.24 -9.45
C ILE A 21 -7.27 -8.53 -10.95
N PHE A 22 -7.23 -7.47 -11.75
CA PHE A 22 -6.78 -7.53 -13.13
C PHE A 22 -5.27 -7.31 -13.15
N ILE A 23 -4.54 -8.29 -13.70
CA ILE A 23 -3.08 -8.26 -13.80
C ILE A 23 -2.70 -8.09 -15.26
N THR A 24 -1.84 -7.12 -15.54
CA THR A 24 -1.21 -6.95 -16.84
C THR A 24 0.28 -7.24 -16.71
N PHE A 25 0.79 -8.16 -17.50
CA PHE A 25 2.20 -8.57 -17.52
C PHE A 25 2.92 -7.90 -18.68
N PHE A 26 4.06 -7.29 -18.40
CA PHE A 26 5.06 -6.82 -19.36
C PHE A 26 6.35 -7.57 -19.06
N ILE A 27 6.55 -8.71 -19.69
CA ILE A 27 7.66 -9.63 -19.38
C ILE A 27 8.37 -10.05 -20.66
N TYR A 28 9.45 -10.81 -20.53
CA TYR A 28 10.13 -11.42 -21.66
C TYR A 28 9.85 -12.93 -21.71
N GLY A 29 9.69 -13.46 -22.91
CA GLY A 29 9.58 -14.89 -23.16
C GLY A 29 10.96 -15.58 -23.13
N SER A 30 10.96 -16.91 -23.29
CA SER A 30 12.20 -17.70 -23.43
C SER A 30 13.03 -17.37 -24.67
N ASP A 31 12.42 -16.68 -25.63
CA ASP A 31 13.03 -16.12 -26.84
C ASP A 31 13.62 -14.72 -26.63
N ASN A 32 13.63 -14.21 -25.39
CA ASN A 32 14.01 -12.84 -25.01
C ASN A 32 13.17 -11.74 -25.68
N GLN A 33 12.03 -12.11 -26.28
CA GLN A 33 11.12 -11.11 -26.89
C GLN A 33 10.07 -10.65 -25.88
N PRO A 34 9.63 -9.39 -25.98
CA PRO A 34 8.59 -8.87 -25.10
C PRO A 34 7.30 -9.68 -25.27
N LYS A 35 6.68 -10.02 -24.16
CA LYS A 35 5.41 -10.72 -24.07
C LYS A 35 4.45 -9.90 -23.24
N TRP A 36 3.23 -9.86 -23.68
CA TRP A 36 2.10 -9.23 -23.01
C TRP A 36 1.08 -10.29 -22.65
N TYR A 37 0.78 -10.42 -21.38
CA TYR A 37 -0.30 -11.27 -20.90
C TYR A 37 -1.24 -10.48 -19.99
N VAL A 38 -2.47 -10.97 -19.86
CA VAL A 38 -3.47 -10.46 -18.92
C VAL A 38 -4.08 -11.60 -18.12
N ALA A 39 -4.40 -11.33 -16.86
CA ALA A 39 -5.13 -12.26 -16.02
C ALA A 39 -6.24 -11.55 -15.25
N ILE A 40 -7.39 -12.21 -15.13
CA ILE A 40 -8.46 -11.83 -14.22
C ILE A 40 -8.43 -12.84 -13.09
N THR A 41 -8.07 -12.39 -11.90
CA THR A 41 -7.85 -13.25 -10.74
C THR A 41 -8.88 -12.94 -9.65
N ALA A 42 -9.38 -13.97 -8.98
CA ALA A 42 -10.30 -13.84 -7.86
C ALA A 42 -9.65 -14.24 -6.55
N ARG A 43 -10.08 -13.60 -5.46
CA ARG A 43 -9.56 -13.87 -4.11
C ARG A 43 -10.08 -15.22 -3.62
N ASP A 44 -9.15 -16.05 -3.15
CA ASP A 44 -9.46 -17.32 -2.49
C ASP A 44 -9.63 -17.16 -0.96
N ALA A 45 -9.93 -18.26 -0.26
CA ALA A 45 -10.09 -18.27 1.20
C ALA A 45 -8.79 -17.97 1.96
N ASN A 46 -7.63 -18.12 1.33
CA ASN A 46 -6.31 -17.82 1.92
C ASN A 46 -5.88 -16.38 1.65
N GLY A 47 -6.67 -15.60 0.90
CA GLY A 47 -6.36 -14.22 0.54
C GLY A 47 -5.51 -14.07 -0.71
N ASN A 48 -5.18 -15.15 -1.41
CA ASN A 48 -4.49 -15.11 -2.70
C ASN A 48 -5.48 -14.82 -3.83
N PHE A 49 -4.96 -14.24 -4.91
CA PHE A 49 -5.73 -13.92 -6.11
C PHE A 49 -5.26 -14.82 -7.25
N THR A 50 -6.10 -15.77 -7.66
CA THR A 50 -5.76 -16.77 -8.69
C THR A 50 -6.75 -16.73 -9.84
N GLY A 51 -6.25 -16.89 -11.07
CA GLY A 51 -7.08 -16.93 -12.27
C GLY A 51 -6.35 -17.34 -13.55
N SER A 52 -7.10 -17.39 -14.62
CA SER A 52 -6.58 -17.75 -15.94
C SER A 52 -5.73 -16.64 -16.53
N LEU A 53 -4.64 -17.04 -17.18
CA LEU A 53 -3.71 -16.17 -17.89
C LEU A 53 -3.96 -16.27 -19.41
N PHE A 54 -4.06 -15.12 -20.06
CA PHE A 54 -4.39 -15.02 -21.48
C PHE A 54 -3.37 -14.19 -22.25
N SER A 55 -3.16 -14.55 -23.51
CA SER A 55 -2.60 -13.66 -24.54
C SER A 55 -3.72 -13.08 -25.39
N THR A 56 -3.50 -11.89 -25.95
CA THR A 56 -4.47 -11.17 -26.76
C THR A 56 -3.85 -10.74 -28.09
N VAL A 57 -4.65 -10.66 -29.12
CA VAL A 57 -4.30 -10.16 -30.46
C VAL A 57 -5.37 -9.16 -30.91
N GLY A 58 -4.98 -8.10 -31.58
CA GLY A 58 -5.90 -7.08 -32.06
C GLY A 58 -5.32 -6.24 -33.18
N THR A 59 -6.10 -5.27 -33.66
CA THR A 59 -5.67 -4.32 -34.69
C THR A 59 -4.43 -3.53 -34.24
N TYR A 60 -3.48 -3.33 -35.14
CA TYR A 60 -2.34 -2.44 -34.91
C TYR A 60 -2.85 -1.06 -34.48
N PHE A 61 -2.34 -0.54 -33.38
CA PHE A 61 -2.84 0.69 -32.73
C PHE A 61 -2.81 1.93 -33.63
N GLY A 62 -1.88 1.99 -34.59
CA GLY A 62 -1.76 3.08 -35.56
C GLY A 62 -2.75 3.03 -36.74
N LEU A 63 -3.62 2.03 -36.80
CA LEU A 63 -4.66 1.89 -37.81
C LEU A 63 -6.05 2.10 -37.19
N PRO A 64 -7.08 2.46 -38.02
CA PRO A 64 -8.46 2.41 -37.58
C PRO A 64 -8.82 1.02 -37.04
N TRP A 65 -9.60 0.98 -35.96
CA TRP A 65 -10.06 -0.27 -35.37
C TRP A 65 -10.76 -1.16 -36.38
N ASN A 66 -10.29 -2.41 -36.50
CA ASN A 66 -10.92 -3.44 -37.32
C ASN A 66 -11.34 -4.64 -36.44
N PRO A 67 -12.63 -4.89 -36.24
CA PRO A 67 -13.10 -5.99 -35.42
C PRO A 67 -12.68 -7.37 -35.94
N ALA A 68 -12.35 -7.52 -37.24
CA ALA A 68 -11.88 -8.78 -37.80
C ALA A 68 -10.46 -9.16 -37.32
N ASP A 69 -9.66 -8.20 -36.87
CA ASP A 69 -8.32 -8.42 -36.31
C ASP A 69 -8.38 -8.81 -34.82
N HIS A 70 -9.55 -8.61 -34.16
CA HIS A 70 -9.72 -8.95 -32.75
C HIS A 70 -10.09 -10.43 -32.64
N LEU A 71 -9.08 -11.22 -32.27
CA LEU A 71 -9.29 -12.64 -31.98
C LEU A 71 -9.67 -12.85 -30.50
N PRO A 72 -10.44 -13.90 -30.20
CA PRO A 72 -10.67 -14.28 -28.81
C PRO A 72 -9.36 -14.44 -28.04
N ALA A 73 -9.35 -14.00 -26.78
CA ALA A 73 -8.19 -14.17 -25.90
C ALA A 73 -7.82 -15.65 -25.77
N THR A 74 -6.56 -15.98 -26.00
CA THR A 74 -6.05 -17.35 -25.94
C THR A 74 -5.62 -17.69 -24.52
N LEU A 75 -6.20 -18.73 -23.93
CA LEU A 75 -5.74 -19.25 -22.64
C LEU A 75 -4.32 -19.80 -22.80
N VAL A 76 -3.38 -19.26 -22.03
CA VAL A 76 -1.95 -19.64 -22.06
C VAL A 76 -1.46 -20.19 -20.73
N GLY A 77 -2.26 -20.12 -19.66
CA GLY A 77 -1.86 -20.64 -18.36
C GLY A 77 -2.71 -20.13 -17.20
N THR A 78 -2.10 -20.09 -16.03
CA THR A 78 -2.70 -19.54 -14.79
C THR A 78 -1.75 -18.57 -14.14
N ALA A 79 -2.29 -17.59 -13.38
CA ALA A 79 -1.51 -16.65 -12.60
C ALA A 79 -2.07 -16.55 -11.18
N THR A 80 -1.18 -16.32 -10.21
CA THR A 80 -1.52 -16.11 -8.81
C THR A 80 -0.71 -14.94 -8.27
N PHE A 81 -1.39 -14.02 -7.61
CA PHE A 81 -0.78 -13.00 -6.76
C PHE A 81 -1.10 -13.31 -5.30
N ALA A 82 -0.09 -13.54 -4.49
CA ALA A 82 -0.17 -13.76 -3.06
C ALA A 82 0.37 -12.52 -2.32
N PRO A 83 -0.50 -11.61 -1.83
CA PRO A 83 -0.06 -10.43 -1.10
C PRO A 83 0.54 -10.84 0.26
N VAL A 84 1.71 -10.28 0.60
CA VAL A 84 2.32 -10.43 1.94
C VAL A 84 1.89 -9.26 2.82
N ASN A 85 1.88 -8.06 2.25
CA ASN A 85 1.43 -6.82 2.87
C ASN A 85 1.14 -5.79 1.77
N PRO A 86 0.77 -4.53 2.08
CA PRO A 86 0.48 -3.51 1.08
C PRO A 86 1.64 -3.18 0.12
N TYR A 87 2.87 -3.56 0.44
CA TYR A 87 4.08 -3.14 -0.26
C TYR A 87 4.73 -4.25 -1.09
N GLN A 88 4.49 -5.52 -0.74
CA GLN A 88 5.15 -6.68 -1.34
C GLN A 88 4.23 -7.88 -1.43
N GLY A 89 4.51 -8.76 -2.36
CA GLY A 89 3.78 -10.00 -2.57
C GLY A 89 4.59 -10.98 -3.42
N THR A 90 4.03 -12.14 -3.64
CA THR A 90 4.58 -13.15 -4.54
C THR A 90 3.70 -13.23 -5.78
N LEU A 91 4.31 -13.10 -6.93
CA LEU A 91 3.68 -13.33 -8.24
C LEU A 91 4.15 -14.69 -8.76
N SER A 92 3.18 -15.55 -9.05
CA SER A 92 3.44 -16.84 -9.70
C SER A 92 2.65 -16.95 -10.98
N TYR A 93 3.20 -17.59 -12.01
CA TYR A 93 2.44 -18.02 -13.16
C TYR A 93 2.97 -19.31 -13.74
N THR A 94 2.09 -20.07 -14.35
CA THR A 94 2.39 -21.34 -15.03
C THR A 94 1.84 -21.25 -16.46
N LEU A 95 2.69 -21.43 -17.45
CA LEU A 95 2.27 -21.56 -18.84
C LEU A 95 1.89 -23.00 -19.16
N LEU A 96 0.90 -23.23 -20.05
CA LEU A 96 0.46 -24.56 -20.48
C LEU A 96 1.61 -25.38 -21.06
N ASP A 97 2.49 -24.73 -21.86
CA ASP A 97 3.63 -25.35 -22.53
C ASP A 97 4.95 -24.73 -22.08
N GLY A 98 5.05 -24.29 -20.82
CA GLY A 98 6.19 -23.51 -20.36
C GLY A 98 6.53 -23.70 -18.89
N PRO A 99 7.50 -22.95 -18.40
CA PRO A 99 7.97 -23.04 -17.02
C PRO A 99 6.95 -22.49 -16.01
N ASN A 100 7.08 -22.97 -14.78
CA ASN A 100 6.52 -22.31 -13.62
C ASN A 100 7.47 -21.20 -13.20
N VAL A 101 6.92 -20.00 -13.00
CA VAL A 101 7.64 -18.82 -12.50
C VAL A 101 7.08 -18.41 -11.16
N ASN A 102 7.98 -18.12 -10.23
CA ASN A 102 7.63 -17.62 -8.89
C ASN A 102 8.61 -16.51 -8.52
N LYS A 103 8.10 -15.29 -8.27
CA LYS A 103 8.92 -14.11 -7.99
C LYS A 103 8.33 -13.30 -6.85
N ALA A 104 9.17 -12.96 -5.86
CA ALA A 104 8.84 -11.94 -4.89
C ALA A 104 8.92 -10.56 -5.54
N ILE A 105 7.84 -9.81 -5.49
CA ILE A 105 7.71 -8.49 -6.13
C ILE A 105 7.37 -7.41 -5.12
N VAL A 106 7.79 -6.19 -5.42
CA VAL A 106 7.51 -4.99 -4.63
C VAL A 106 6.89 -3.90 -5.49
N ARG A 107 6.25 -2.93 -4.86
CA ARG A 107 5.73 -1.75 -5.56
C ARG A 107 6.88 -0.89 -6.09
N GLU A 108 6.78 -0.47 -7.35
CA GLU A 108 7.73 0.46 -7.96
C GLU A 108 7.39 1.91 -7.59
N THR A 109 8.40 2.65 -7.17
CA THR A 109 8.30 4.08 -6.91
C THR A 109 8.62 4.86 -8.18
N LEU A 110 7.58 5.38 -8.83
CA LEU A 110 7.73 6.19 -10.06
C LEU A 110 7.99 7.67 -9.74
N VAL A 111 7.44 8.18 -8.64
CA VAL A 111 7.57 9.57 -8.20
C VAL A 111 7.72 9.62 -6.69
N ALA A 112 8.71 10.37 -6.21
CA ALA A 112 8.82 10.72 -4.80
C ALA A 112 7.94 11.93 -4.50
N ILE A 113 6.96 11.78 -3.60
CA ILE A 113 6.09 12.86 -3.14
C ILE A 113 6.58 13.32 -1.76
N ASN A 114 6.78 14.61 -1.59
CA ASN A 114 7.13 15.16 -0.27
C ASN A 114 5.87 15.16 0.62
N LEU A 115 6.01 14.61 1.82
CA LEU A 115 4.96 14.56 2.84
C LEU A 115 4.80 15.91 3.58
N GLY A 116 5.77 16.83 3.45
CA GLY A 116 5.83 18.09 4.21
C GLY A 116 4.65 19.00 3.92
N GLY A 117 4.08 19.58 4.98
CA GLY A 117 2.96 20.52 4.89
C GLY A 117 2.25 20.68 6.23
N ASN A 118 1.25 21.58 6.24
CA ASN A 118 0.33 21.74 7.35
C ASN A 118 -1.04 21.26 6.93
N TYR A 119 -1.66 20.42 7.76
CA TYR A 119 -2.89 19.72 7.44
C TYR A 119 -3.87 19.83 8.61
N THR A 120 -5.16 19.80 8.29
CA THR A 120 -6.24 19.65 9.27
C THR A 120 -7.06 18.42 8.94
N GLY A 121 -7.45 17.66 9.95
CA GLY A 121 -8.16 16.40 9.72
C GLY A 121 -8.65 15.73 10.98
N GLY A 122 -8.84 14.43 10.89
CA GLY A 122 -9.29 13.64 12.00
C GLY A 122 -8.84 12.18 11.90
N GLN A 123 -9.04 11.49 13.00
CA GLN A 123 -8.78 10.05 13.10
C GLN A 123 -9.94 9.34 13.75
N VAL A 124 -10.05 8.07 13.39
CA VAL A 124 -10.90 7.09 14.08
C VAL A 124 -10.03 5.90 14.44
N GLY A 125 -10.16 5.46 15.68
CA GLY A 125 -9.33 4.38 16.20
C GLY A 125 -10.02 3.57 17.27
N ALA A 126 -9.26 2.61 17.80
CA ALA A 126 -9.69 1.78 18.92
C ALA A 126 -8.49 1.45 19.81
N TYR A 127 -8.78 1.34 21.08
CA TYR A 127 -7.93 0.71 22.07
C TYR A 127 -8.41 -0.72 22.29
N SER A 128 -7.49 -1.66 22.29
CA SER A 128 -7.75 -3.08 22.51
C SER A 128 -6.67 -3.70 23.40
N GLU A 129 -6.98 -4.86 23.99
CA GLU A 129 -6.04 -5.63 24.81
C GLU A 129 -5.45 -4.82 25.98
N CYS A 130 -6.22 -3.83 26.48
CA CYS A 130 -5.79 -2.99 27.60
C CYS A 130 -5.66 -3.83 28.89
N THR A 131 -4.72 -3.45 29.77
CA THR A 131 -4.58 -4.07 31.12
C THR A 131 -5.88 -3.96 31.90
N ASP A 132 -6.58 -2.82 31.82
CA ASP A 132 -7.96 -2.68 32.29
C ASP A 132 -8.91 -2.80 31.08
N PRO A 133 -9.73 -3.88 30.99
CA PRO A 133 -10.67 -4.08 29.90
C PRO A 133 -11.70 -2.97 29.73
N ALA A 134 -11.96 -2.16 30.74
CA ALA A 134 -12.87 -1.01 30.67
C ALA A 134 -12.34 0.11 29.75
N LEU A 135 -11.04 0.12 29.47
CA LEU A 135 -10.40 1.07 28.55
C LEU A 135 -10.49 0.63 27.09
N ASN A 136 -10.90 -0.61 26.80
CA ASN A 136 -11.13 -1.06 25.43
C ASN A 136 -12.31 -0.29 24.82
N GLY A 137 -12.13 0.22 23.60
CA GLY A 137 -13.21 0.93 22.93
C GLY A 137 -12.74 1.75 21.73
N SER A 138 -13.71 2.20 20.96
CA SER A 138 -13.47 3.07 19.83
C SER A 138 -13.38 4.54 20.26
N TYR A 139 -12.59 5.31 19.56
CA TYR A 139 -12.47 6.75 19.75
C TYR A 139 -12.38 7.46 18.41
N ASN A 140 -12.65 8.76 18.43
CA ASN A 140 -12.35 9.66 17.32
C ASN A 140 -11.82 10.99 17.87
N ASP A 141 -11.04 11.69 17.06
CA ASP A 141 -10.55 13.03 17.38
C ASP A 141 -10.31 13.81 16.09
N THR A 142 -10.33 15.13 16.20
CA THR A 142 -9.88 16.07 15.17
C THR A 142 -8.52 16.66 15.58
N TYR A 143 -7.75 17.13 14.60
CA TYR A 143 -6.42 17.66 14.85
C TYR A 143 -5.96 18.58 13.73
N THR A 144 -4.97 19.41 14.04
CA THR A 144 -4.04 19.92 13.06
C THR A 144 -2.75 19.09 13.10
N VAL A 145 -2.09 18.89 11.95
CA VAL A 145 -0.80 18.21 11.90
C VAL A 145 0.18 18.97 10.99
N SER A 146 1.37 19.25 11.52
CA SER A 146 2.49 19.71 10.70
C SER A 146 3.42 18.55 10.40
N VAL A 147 3.77 18.37 9.13
CA VAL A 147 4.68 17.34 8.68
C VAL A 147 5.94 17.97 8.11
N SER A 148 7.09 17.52 8.56
CA SER A 148 8.38 17.85 7.97
C SER A 148 9.10 16.57 7.55
N GLN A 149 9.71 16.58 6.36
CA GLN A 149 10.47 15.47 5.83
C GLN A 149 11.84 15.95 5.35
N SER A 150 12.89 15.29 5.82
CA SER A 150 14.26 15.55 5.40
C SER A 150 15.14 14.31 5.59
N ASN A 151 16.10 14.09 4.68
CA ASN A 151 17.12 13.04 4.80
C ASN A 151 16.58 11.64 5.12
N GLY A 152 15.45 11.27 4.51
CA GLY A 152 14.82 9.96 4.73
C GLY A 152 14.10 9.82 6.08
N SER A 153 13.88 10.90 6.81
CA SER A 153 13.11 10.92 8.06
C SER A 153 11.92 11.86 7.94
N ALA A 154 10.83 11.54 8.62
CA ALA A 154 9.68 12.44 8.77
C ALA A 154 9.34 12.64 10.24
N THR A 155 8.86 13.85 10.54
CA THR A 155 8.28 14.21 11.83
C THR A 155 6.86 14.72 11.57
N LEU A 156 5.88 14.10 12.24
CA LEU A 156 4.49 14.49 12.25
C LEU A 156 4.16 15.01 13.64
N LYS A 157 3.70 16.28 13.73
CA LYS A 157 3.29 16.91 14.99
C LYS A 157 1.79 17.13 14.95
N PHE A 158 1.06 16.34 15.72
CA PHE A 158 -0.38 16.42 15.87
C PHE A 158 -0.74 17.27 17.08
N SER A 159 -1.70 18.18 16.91
CA SER A 159 -2.39 18.87 18.01
C SER A 159 -3.84 18.41 18.00
N TYR A 160 -4.21 17.58 18.99
CA TYR A 160 -5.53 16.95 19.09
C TYR A 160 -6.52 17.85 19.82
N ASP A 161 -7.70 18.02 19.25
CA ASP A 161 -8.72 18.96 19.78
C ASP A 161 -9.42 18.40 21.02
N LEU A 162 -9.93 17.15 20.97
CA LEU A 162 -10.70 16.54 22.06
C LEU A 162 -9.80 16.03 23.18
N ALA A 163 -8.71 15.39 22.83
CA ALA A 163 -7.73 14.92 23.82
C ALA A 163 -6.95 16.08 24.47
N GLY A 164 -6.90 17.25 23.86
CA GLY A 164 -6.09 18.38 24.33
C GLY A 164 -4.62 18.05 24.44
N ALA A 165 -4.11 17.22 23.53
CA ALA A 165 -2.76 16.66 23.54
C ALA A 165 -1.97 17.06 22.29
N ASP A 166 -0.69 17.38 22.49
CA ASP A 166 0.28 17.53 21.43
C ASP A 166 1.15 16.27 21.33
N CYS A 167 1.09 15.60 20.19
CA CYS A 167 1.83 14.37 19.95
C CYS A 167 2.81 14.52 18.80
N THR A 168 4.04 14.07 18.99
CA THR A 168 5.08 14.06 17.96
C THR A 168 5.47 12.64 17.62
N LEU A 169 5.43 12.32 16.34
CA LEU A 169 5.85 11.05 15.79
C LEU A 169 7.01 11.28 14.83
N THR A 170 8.18 10.66 15.10
CA THR A 170 9.40 10.83 14.31
C THR A 170 10.02 9.49 13.98
N GLY A 171 10.32 9.24 12.71
CA GLY A 171 10.98 8.01 12.27
C GLY A 171 11.47 8.05 10.84
N THR A 172 12.19 6.99 10.46
CA THR A 172 12.67 6.79 9.09
C THR A 172 11.53 6.44 8.17
N VAL A 173 11.46 7.12 7.05
CA VAL A 173 10.42 6.92 6.01
C VAL A 173 10.94 6.00 4.94
N GLU A 174 10.20 4.93 4.67
CA GLU A 174 10.39 4.04 3.53
C GLU A 174 9.29 4.32 2.51
N GLN A 175 9.65 4.52 1.25
CA GLN A 175 8.67 4.70 0.17
C GLN A 175 8.55 3.42 -0.66
N HIS A 176 7.31 2.98 -0.88
CA HIS A 176 6.95 1.80 -1.66
C HIS A 176 5.84 2.18 -2.67
N GLY A 177 6.22 2.55 -3.87
CA GLY A 177 5.28 3.10 -4.85
C GLY A 177 4.78 4.49 -4.41
N GLN A 178 3.48 4.61 -4.27
CA GLN A 178 2.81 5.83 -3.76
C GLN A 178 2.53 5.78 -2.25
N LEU A 179 2.93 4.69 -1.59
CA LEU A 179 2.73 4.50 -0.16
C LEU A 179 4.05 4.71 0.58
N TYR A 180 3.93 5.27 1.78
CA TYR A 180 5.03 5.39 2.71
C TYR A 180 4.77 4.54 3.94
N ARG A 181 5.86 4.18 4.59
CA ARG A 181 5.87 3.44 5.84
C ARG A 181 6.87 4.06 6.80
N ILE A 182 6.54 4.07 8.09
CA ILE A 182 7.50 4.28 9.17
C ILE A 182 7.38 3.07 10.08
N SER A 183 8.31 2.12 9.94
CA SER A 183 8.27 0.83 10.62
C SER A 183 8.57 0.93 12.13
N SER A 184 9.23 2.01 12.54
CA SER A 184 9.50 2.31 13.96
C SER A 184 9.68 3.82 14.11
N ALA A 185 8.77 4.44 14.85
CA ALA A 185 8.82 5.86 15.17
C ALA A 185 8.82 6.06 16.68
N THR A 186 9.55 7.06 17.16
CA THR A 186 9.31 7.60 18.50
C THR A 186 7.99 8.34 18.47
N TYR A 187 7.07 7.98 19.36
CA TYR A 187 5.76 8.59 19.52
C TYR A 187 5.62 9.14 20.93
N ALA A 188 5.65 10.45 21.08
CA ALA A 188 5.61 11.13 22.36
C ALA A 188 4.49 12.15 22.39
N CYS A 189 3.66 12.12 23.42
CA CYS A 189 2.55 13.02 23.66
C CYS A 189 2.75 13.82 24.96
N THR A 190 2.20 15.03 24.99
CA THR A 190 2.16 15.94 26.15
C THR A 190 0.79 16.61 26.22
N GLY A 191 0.44 17.20 27.38
CA GLY A 191 -0.87 17.83 27.59
C GLY A 191 -1.90 16.88 28.15
N GLY A 192 -3.07 16.75 27.55
CA GLY A 192 -4.14 15.85 28.01
C GLY A 192 -3.76 14.37 27.99
N LEU A 193 -2.80 13.99 27.15
CA LEU A 193 -2.14 12.68 27.16
C LEU A 193 -0.64 12.92 27.41
N THR A 194 -0.02 12.09 28.24
CA THR A 194 1.43 12.21 28.52
C THR A 194 2.06 10.84 28.52
N TYR A 195 2.75 10.47 27.45
CA TYR A 195 3.52 9.23 27.33
C TYR A 195 4.59 9.34 26.24
N SER A 196 5.49 8.38 26.25
CA SER A 196 6.46 8.17 25.15
C SER A 196 6.55 6.67 24.87
N THR A 197 6.39 6.30 23.61
CA THR A 197 6.39 4.91 23.16
C THR A 197 6.94 4.81 21.74
N THR A 198 6.91 3.60 21.20
CA THR A 198 7.16 3.33 19.77
C THR A 198 5.85 3.13 19.03
N ALA A 199 5.73 3.76 17.87
CA ALA A 199 4.59 3.57 16.98
C ALA A 199 5.04 3.15 15.58
N THR A 200 4.10 2.65 14.80
CA THR A 200 4.25 2.43 13.36
C THR A 200 3.30 3.32 12.60
N ILE A 201 3.70 3.79 11.42
CA ILE A 201 2.78 4.33 10.41
C ILE A 201 2.82 3.41 9.20
N GLU A 202 1.66 2.96 8.79
CA GLU A 202 1.48 2.10 7.63
C GLU A 202 0.55 2.75 6.61
N GLU A 203 0.73 2.39 5.34
CA GLU A 203 -0.14 2.85 4.24
C GLU A 203 -0.25 4.39 4.15
N LEU A 204 0.77 5.11 4.63
CA LEU A 204 0.78 6.57 4.56
C LEU A 204 0.86 6.99 3.10
N LYS A 205 -0.14 7.73 2.66
CA LYS A 205 -0.26 8.24 1.30
C LYS A 205 -0.33 9.74 1.32
N ALA A 206 0.39 10.38 0.42
CA ALA A 206 0.30 11.81 0.20
C ALA A 206 -0.23 12.09 -1.21
N THR A 207 -1.03 13.13 -1.31
CA THR A 207 -1.51 13.71 -2.57
C THR A 207 -1.31 15.23 -2.51
N ALA A 208 -1.60 15.93 -3.60
CA ALA A 208 -1.62 17.40 -3.61
C ALA A 208 -2.67 18.00 -2.66
N GLN A 209 -3.66 17.21 -2.24
CA GLN A 209 -4.80 17.66 -1.42
C GLN A 209 -4.65 17.27 0.07
N GLY A 210 -3.84 16.27 0.40
CA GLY A 210 -3.76 15.81 1.78
C GLY A 210 -3.00 14.52 1.98
N ILE A 211 -3.07 14.02 3.21
CA ILE A 211 -2.45 12.77 3.65
C ILE A 211 -3.48 11.85 4.29
N GLU A 212 -3.25 10.56 4.21
CA GLU A 212 -4.00 9.51 4.92
C GLU A 212 -3.06 8.38 5.34
N GLY A 213 -3.39 7.66 6.39
CA GLY A 213 -2.56 6.55 6.85
C GLY A 213 -3.15 5.83 8.07
N ARG A 214 -2.36 4.91 8.60
CA ARG A 214 -2.69 4.14 9.80
C ARG A 214 -1.57 4.29 10.82
N ILE A 215 -1.96 4.50 12.08
CA ILE A 215 -1.04 4.52 13.22
C ILE A 215 -1.36 3.30 14.10
N ALA A 216 -0.32 2.64 14.61
CA ALA A 216 -0.45 1.64 15.65
C ALA A 216 0.65 1.84 16.70
N ALA A 217 0.28 1.73 17.98
CA ALA A 217 1.18 1.89 19.11
C ALA A 217 0.76 1.00 20.29
N LEU A 218 1.72 0.66 21.15
CA LEU A 218 1.45 0.09 22.48
C LEU A 218 1.60 1.22 23.50
N LEU A 219 0.53 1.56 24.22
CA LEU A 219 0.53 2.62 25.22
C LEU A 219 1.09 2.08 26.54
N PRO A 220 2.21 2.63 27.06
CA PRO A 220 2.93 2.02 28.18
C PRO A 220 2.14 2.04 29.51
N ASP A 221 1.37 3.10 29.76
CA ASP A 221 0.69 3.30 31.05
C ASP A 221 -0.56 2.44 31.22
N THR A 222 -1.21 2.10 30.13
CA THR A 222 -2.48 1.35 30.12
C THR A 222 -2.34 -0.05 29.55
N GLY A 223 -1.20 -0.37 28.92
CA GLY A 223 -0.99 -1.61 28.16
C GLY A 223 -1.89 -1.76 26.95
N CYS A 224 -2.62 -0.70 26.56
CA CYS A 224 -3.53 -0.74 25.43
C CYS A 224 -2.77 -0.81 24.09
N HIS A 225 -3.25 -1.64 23.18
CA HIS A 225 -2.91 -1.55 21.76
C HIS A 225 -3.80 -0.51 21.10
N GLU A 226 -3.19 0.58 20.62
CA GLU A 226 -3.83 1.59 19.81
C GLU A 226 -3.74 1.23 18.34
N SER A 227 -4.86 1.34 17.60
CA SER A 227 -4.90 1.26 16.15
C SER A 227 -5.86 2.32 15.62
N ALA A 228 -5.37 3.23 14.76
CA ALA A 228 -6.16 4.31 14.20
C ALA A 228 -5.92 4.47 12.70
N ARG A 229 -6.95 4.94 12.00
CA ARG A 229 -6.86 5.52 10.66
C ARG A 229 -7.00 7.01 10.76
N PHE A 230 -6.14 7.72 10.07
CA PHE A 230 -6.14 9.17 10.01
C PHE A 230 -6.21 9.67 8.57
N SER A 231 -6.81 10.82 8.39
CA SER A 231 -6.78 11.57 7.13
C SER A 231 -6.79 13.07 7.40
N ALA A 232 -6.09 13.83 6.56
CA ALA A 232 -6.03 15.26 6.71
C ALA A 232 -5.86 15.96 5.35
N VAL A 233 -6.44 17.14 5.21
CA VAL A 233 -6.35 17.97 4.02
C VAL A 233 -5.33 19.08 4.23
N LEU A 234 -4.59 19.40 3.18
CA LEU A 234 -3.61 20.49 3.16
C LEU A 234 -4.32 21.86 3.25
N PHE A 235 -3.80 22.79 4.03
CA PHE A 235 -4.31 24.18 4.15
C PHE A 235 -3.20 25.23 4.10
#